data_0b4be55bc4164a5b7e1c6b7b7b7aa169
#
_entry.id   0b4be55bc4164a5b7e1c6b7b7b7aa169
#
_cell.length_a   1.000
_cell.length_b   1.000
_cell.length_c   1.000
_cell.angle_alpha   90.00
_cell.angle_beta   90.00
_cell.angle_gamma   90.00
#
_symmetry.space_group_name_H-M   'P 1'
#
loop_
_entity.id
_entity.type
_entity.pdbx_description
1 polymer ?
#
loop_
_entity_poly.entity_id
_entity_poly.type
_entity_poly.pdbx_seq_one_letter_code
_entity_poly.pdbx_strand_id
1 'polypeptide(L)'
;DWNMDNLRGFDPFSPEQLPDDAGYASFDEDMSDQEDAAIEAPPSISGDERRMQVRAYNFWTSQLGDRNYPPIEDLDPESVEDFREFSVVLDFTSGIENPSIQFLGESLRIACDLAEDITYLDQVPPRSLLSRITDHYLQIIANKAPIGFEAEFTNEVGITFMYRGILLPYSSDDDTIDFIYGVINWKEVAADELNQ
;
A
#
# COMPACT_ATOMS: atom_id res chain seq x y z
N ASP A 1 -9.90 -4.29 -20.79
CA ASP A 1 -9.73 -5.65 -20.24
C ASP A 1 -8.46 -5.70 -19.40
N TRP A 2 -8.63 -5.33 -18.15
CA TRP A 2 -7.56 -5.42 -17.17
C TRP A 2 -7.35 -6.89 -16.82
N ASN A 3 -6.23 -7.44 -17.22
CA ASN A 3 -5.87 -8.80 -16.88
C ASN A 3 -5.46 -8.85 -15.41
N MET A 4 -6.30 -9.44 -14.57
CA MET A 4 -6.07 -9.62 -13.13
C MET A 4 -4.87 -10.54 -12.82
N ASP A 5 -4.27 -11.17 -13.85
CA ASP A 5 -3.13 -12.07 -13.66
C ASP A 5 -1.80 -11.38 -13.30
N ASN A 6 -1.73 -10.05 -13.41
CA ASN A 6 -0.52 -9.31 -13.01
C ASN A 6 -0.52 -8.86 -11.55
N LEU A 7 -1.62 -9.05 -10.85
CA LEU A 7 -1.69 -8.82 -9.41
C LEU A 7 -1.43 -10.13 -8.64
N ARG A 8 -0.38 -10.84 -8.99
CA ARG A 8 0.14 -11.85 -8.07
C ARG A 8 0.67 -11.10 -6.87
N GLY A 9 -0.05 -11.25 -5.75
CA GLY A 9 0.38 -10.71 -4.48
C GLY A 9 1.83 -11.09 -4.24
N PHE A 10 2.70 -10.12 -4.47
CA PHE A 10 4.07 -10.25 -4.04
C PHE A 10 4.04 -10.19 -2.52
N ASP A 11 4.27 -11.29 -1.88
CA ASP A 11 4.50 -11.35 -0.45
C ASP A 11 6.00 -11.16 -0.20
N PRO A 12 6.47 -9.93 0.04
CA PRO A 12 7.90 -9.68 0.23
C PRO A 12 8.40 -10.24 1.57
N PHE A 13 7.51 -10.85 2.35
CA PHE A 13 7.79 -11.24 3.72
C PHE A 13 7.53 -12.72 4.00
N SER A 14 7.13 -13.49 2.98
CA SER A 14 7.06 -14.94 3.13
C SER A 14 8.47 -15.52 3.25
N PRO A 15 8.78 -16.26 4.31
CA PRO A 15 10.10 -16.87 4.48
C PRO A 15 10.48 -17.86 3.36
N GLU A 16 9.47 -18.32 2.62
CA GLU A 16 9.68 -19.22 1.47
C GLU A 16 9.84 -18.48 0.13
N GLN A 17 9.53 -17.16 0.12
CA GLN A 17 9.59 -16.31 -1.06
C GLN A 17 10.56 -15.13 -0.94
N LEU A 18 11.42 -15.14 0.09
CA LEU A 18 12.60 -14.31 0.01
C LEU A 18 13.36 -14.78 -1.23
N PRO A 19 13.36 -14.04 -2.33
CA PRO A 19 14.23 -14.41 -3.43
C PRO A 19 15.62 -14.43 -2.84
N ASP A 20 16.31 -15.56 -3.01
CA ASP A 20 17.75 -15.56 -2.86
C ASP A 20 18.23 -14.26 -3.48
N ASP A 21 18.86 -13.45 -2.69
CA ASP A 21 19.52 -12.15 -2.87
C ASP A 21 19.75 -11.63 -4.32
N ALA A 22 19.49 -12.47 -5.32
CA ALA A 22 19.80 -12.22 -6.72
C ALA A 22 18.81 -11.32 -7.47
N GLY A 23 17.59 -11.15 -6.96
CA GLY A 23 16.58 -10.34 -7.64
C GLY A 23 16.57 -8.87 -7.22
N TYR A 24 17.06 -8.57 -6.04
CA TYR A 24 17.14 -7.19 -5.52
C TYR A 24 18.48 -6.52 -5.78
N ALA A 25 19.57 -7.30 -5.81
CA ALA A 25 20.90 -6.78 -6.09
C ALA A 25 21.12 -6.35 -7.55
N SER A 26 20.38 -6.95 -8.48
CA SER A 26 20.53 -6.59 -9.90
C SER A 26 19.90 -5.26 -10.29
N PHE A 27 19.01 -4.70 -9.46
CA PHE A 27 18.39 -3.39 -9.73
C PHE A 27 19.25 -2.23 -9.23
N ASP A 28 20.06 -2.46 -8.20
CA ASP A 28 20.91 -1.41 -7.63
C ASP A 28 22.29 -1.35 -8.29
N GLU A 29 22.79 -2.46 -8.89
CA GLU A 29 24.09 -2.48 -9.54
C GLU A 29 24.08 -1.91 -10.97
N ASP A 30 22.93 -1.94 -11.65
CA ASP A 30 22.84 -1.44 -13.03
C ASP A 30 22.62 0.09 -13.11
N MET A 31 22.39 0.75 -11.96
CA MET A 31 22.19 2.20 -11.89
C MET A 31 23.45 3.01 -11.57
N SER A 32 24.57 2.35 -11.24
CA SER A 32 25.78 3.06 -10.84
C SER A 32 26.77 3.34 -11.96
N ASP A 33 26.61 2.75 -13.14
CA ASP A 33 27.58 2.87 -14.24
C ASP A 33 27.11 3.68 -15.46
N GLN A 34 26.02 4.46 -15.33
CA GLN A 34 25.59 5.35 -16.42
C GLN A 34 25.62 6.83 -16.00
N GLU A 35 26.82 7.34 -15.84
CA GLU A 35 27.06 8.77 -15.55
C GLU A 35 26.98 9.70 -16.78
N ASP A 36 26.53 9.27 -17.95
CA ASP A 36 26.61 10.13 -19.14
C ASP A 36 25.42 10.11 -20.09
N ALA A 37 24.20 10.04 -19.59
CA ALA A 37 23.05 10.42 -20.38
C ALA A 37 22.04 11.11 -19.49
N ALA A 38 21.86 12.41 -19.68
CA ALA A 38 20.69 13.14 -19.20
C ALA A 38 19.43 12.66 -19.94
N ILE A 39 19.18 11.38 -19.86
CA ILE A 39 17.86 10.80 -20.08
C ILE A 39 17.25 10.84 -18.70
N GLU A 40 16.28 11.73 -18.49
CA GLU A 40 15.41 11.61 -17.33
C GLU A 40 14.94 10.17 -17.31
N ALA A 41 15.48 9.40 -16.37
CA ALA A 41 15.00 8.05 -16.14
C ALA A 41 13.49 8.11 -15.98
N PRO A 42 12.72 7.18 -16.56
CA PRO A 42 11.30 7.13 -16.29
C PRO A 42 11.13 7.22 -14.80
N PRO A 43 10.12 7.97 -14.30
CA PRO A 43 9.95 8.21 -12.88
C PRO A 43 9.93 6.87 -12.16
N SER A 44 11.10 6.38 -11.81
CA SER A 44 11.23 5.19 -11.00
C SER A 44 10.62 5.51 -9.65
N ILE A 45 9.79 4.62 -9.17
CA ILE A 45 9.35 4.68 -7.79
C ILE A 45 10.62 4.74 -6.95
N SER A 46 10.83 5.85 -6.26
CA SER A 46 12.11 6.16 -5.64
C SER A 46 12.47 5.15 -4.54
N GLY A 47 13.75 5.03 -4.23
CA GLY A 47 14.20 4.19 -3.11
C GLY A 47 13.55 4.55 -1.77
N ASP A 48 13.07 5.79 -1.64
CA ASP A 48 12.35 6.24 -0.44
C ASP A 48 10.95 5.60 -0.31
N GLU A 49 10.27 5.34 -1.42
CA GLU A 49 8.98 4.66 -1.43
C GLU A 49 9.11 3.19 -1.01
N ARG A 50 10.13 2.52 -1.49
CA ARG A 50 10.47 1.16 -1.06
C ARG A 50 10.75 1.10 0.44
N ARG A 51 11.48 2.09 0.94
CA ARG A 51 11.76 2.22 2.38
C ARG A 51 10.49 2.42 3.20
N MET A 52 9.50 3.13 2.67
CA MET A 52 8.21 3.32 3.36
C MET A 52 7.49 1.99 3.60
N GLN A 53 7.41 1.09 2.61
CA GLN A 53 6.84 -0.24 2.80
C GLN A 53 7.58 -1.04 3.86
N VAL A 54 8.91 -1.05 3.80
CA VAL A 54 9.76 -1.77 4.76
C VAL A 54 9.61 -1.17 6.15
N ARG A 55 9.61 0.15 6.29
CA ARG A 55 9.40 0.82 7.57
C ARG A 55 8.02 0.51 8.16
N ALA A 56 6.97 0.50 7.33
CA ALA A 56 5.63 0.16 7.78
C ALA A 56 5.53 -1.28 8.28
N TYR A 57 6.15 -2.22 7.59
CA TYR A 57 6.24 -3.60 8.03
C TYR A 57 7.02 -3.74 9.34
N ASN A 58 8.18 -3.09 9.44
CA ASN A 58 8.98 -3.11 10.66
C ASN A 58 8.25 -2.47 11.85
N PHE A 59 7.49 -1.41 11.61
CA PHE A 59 6.62 -0.81 12.60
C PHE A 59 5.58 -1.82 13.10
N TRP A 60 4.90 -2.50 12.19
CA TRP A 60 3.91 -3.54 12.52
C TRP A 60 4.53 -4.69 13.30
N THR A 61 5.68 -5.22 12.86
CA THR A 61 6.38 -6.29 13.59
C THR A 61 6.82 -5.87 14.98
N SER A 62 7.18 -4.60 15.16
CA SER A 62 7.55 -4.06 16.48
C SER A 62 6.40 -4.07 17.48
N GLN A 63 5.17 -4.05 16.99
CA GLN A 63 3.95 -4.08 17.82
C GLN A 63 3.49 -5.52 18.14
N LEU A 64 4.02 -6.55 17.49
CA LEU A 64 3.58 -7.93 17.65
C LEU A 64 3.80 -8.47 19.06
N GLY A 65 4.96 -8.23 19.67
CA GLY A 65 5.35 -8.92 20.89
C GLY A 65 5.30 -10.44 20.69
N ASP A 66 4.59 -11.13 21.57
CA ASP A 66 4.38 -12.58 21.49
C ASP A 66 3.08 -12.96 20.74
N ARG A 67 2.43 -11.99 20.10
CA ARG A 67 1.17 -12.18 19.37
C ARG A 67 1.41 -12.49 17.90
N ASN A 68 0.39 -13.02 17.23
CA ASN A 68 0.37 -13.19 15.78
C ASN A 68 0.02 -11.88 15.08
N TYR A 69 -0.79 -11.03 15.71
CA TYR A 69 -1.24 -9.74 15.19
C TYR A 69 -1.20 -8.68 16.28
N PRO A 70 -0.80 -7.45 15.99
CA PRO A 70 -0.92 -6.36 16.95
C PRO A 70 -2.41 -6.06 17.23
N PRO A 71 -2.75 -5.64 18.44
CA PRO A 71 -4.08 -5.10 18.73
C PRO A 71 -4.19 -3.66 18.20
N ILE A 72 -5.40 -3.26 17.81
CA ILE A 72 -5.63 -1.91 17.26
C ILE A 72 -5.35 -0.80 18.28
N GLU A 73 -5.48 -1.09 19.55
CA GLU A 73 -5.21 -0.14 20.63
C GLU A 73 -3.76 0.34 20.66
N ASP A 74 -2.85 -0.44 20.10
CA ASP A 74 -1.43 -0.08 19.99
C ASP A 74 -1.14 0.82 18.77
N LEU A 75 -2.12 1.02 17.88
CA LEU A 75 -1.98 1.87 16.69
C LEU A 75 -2.67 3.21 16.92
N ASP A 76 -1.88 4.27 16.92
CA ASP A 76 -2.38 5.64 16.77
C ASP A 76 -1.88 6.19 15.43
N PRO A 77 -2.71 6.13 14.36
CA PRO A 77 -2.28 6.50 13.03
C PRO A 77 -1.93 7.99 12.89
N GLU A 78 -2.46 8.84 13.77
CA GLU A 78 -2.13 10.27 13.76
C GLU A 78 -0.73 10.55 14.30
N SER A 79 -0.24 9.71 15.20
CA SER A 79 1.08 9.88 15.82
C SER A 79 2.23 9.28 15.01
N VAL A 80 1.93 8.43 14.01
CA VAL A 80 2.95 7.84 13.15
C VAL A 80 3.28 8.81 12.01
N GLU A 81 4.14 9.76 12.29
CA GLU A 81 4.48 10.88 11.38
C GLU A 81 4.93 10.42 9.98
N ASP A 82 5.70 9.32 9.90
CA ASP A 82 6.20 8.77 8.65
C ASP A 82 5.08 8.34 7.68
N PHE A 83 3.94 7.90 8.21
CA PHE A 83 2.89 7.28 7.40
C PHE A 83 1.56 8.03 7.44
N ARG A 84 1.36 8.92 8.40
CA ARG A 84 0.07 9.58 8.66
C ARG A 84 -0.62 10.07 7.41
N GLU A 85 0.08 10.83 6.58
CA GLU A 85 -0.47 11.43 5.35
C GLU A 85 -0.85 10.41 4.28
N PHE A 86 -0.26 9.21 4.35
CA PHE A 86 -0.26 8.18 3.31
C PHE A 86 -0.92 6.89 3.78
N SER A 87 -1.75 6.96 4.79
CA SER A 87 -2.29 5.76 5.43
C SER A 87 -3.81 5.77 5.55
N VAL A 88 -4.36 4.58 5.71
CA VAL A 88 -5.77 4.34 5.94
C VAL A 88 -5.94 3.24 6.99
N VAL A 89 -6.93 3.38 7.86
CA VAL A 89 -7.35 2.33 8.79
C VAL A 89 -8.77 1.91 8.45
N LEU A 90 -8.95 0.62 8.13
CA LEU A 90 -10.24 0.01 7.87
C LEU A 90 -10.70 -0.78 9.08
N ASP A 91 -11.94 -0.59 9.47
CA ASP A 91 -12.60 -1.25 10.58
C ASP A 91 -13.64 -2.26 10.07
N PHE A 92 -13.44 -3.53 10.41
CA PHE A 92 -14.28 -4.67 10.02
C PHE A 92 -15.13 -5.19 11.18
N THR A 93 -15.16 -4.52 12.33
CA THR A 93 -15.91 -4.99 13.52
C THR A 93 -17.41 -5.11 13.29
N SER A 94 -17.95 -4.34 12.34
CA SER A 94 -19.36 -4.40 11.94
C SER A 94 -19.65 -5.36 10.78
N GLY A 95 -18.62 -6.03 10.26
CA GLY A 95 -18.71 -6.97 9.14
C GLY A 95 -17.68 -6.70 8.06
N ILE A 96 -17.45 -7.70 7.21
CA ILE A 96 -16.43 -7.67 6.17
C ILE A 96 -16.93 -7.11 4.83
N GLU A 97 -18.24 -6.97 4.64
CA GLU A 97 -18.81 -6.59 3.34
C GLU A 97 -18.60 -5.10 3.03
N ASN A 98 -18.70 -4.26 4.04
CA ASN A 98 -18.52 -2.82 3.87
C ASN A 98 -17.83 -2.24 5.11
N PRO A 99 -16.49 -2.33 5.19
CA PRO A 99 -15.75 -1.79 6.32
C PRO A 99 -15.87 -0.26 6.39
N SER A 100 -15.83 0.26 7.62
CA SER A 100 -15.72 1.69 7.83
C SER A 100 -14.27 2.15 7.70
N ILE A 101 -14.11 3.40 7.29
CA ILE A 101 -12.81 4.09 7.26
C ILE A 101 -12.67 4.82 8.58
N GLN A 102 -11.85 4.28 9.47
CA GLN A 102 -11.63 4.87 10.79
C GLN A 102 -10.62 6.01 10.75
N PHE A 103 -9.66 5.94 9.86
CA PHE A 103 -8.65 6.98 9.63
C PHE A 103 -8.29 7.03 8.15
N LEU A 104 -8.11 8.24 7.63
CA LEU A 104 -7.66 8.47 6.26
C LEU A 104 -6.68 9.63 6.24
N GLY A 105 -5.44 9.37 5.80
CA GLY A 105 -4.40 10.38 5.67
C GLY A 105 -4.79 11.46 4.66
N GLU A 106 -4.41 12.70 4.95
CA GLU A 106 -4.83 13.87 4.17
C GLU A 106 -4.31 13.83 2.74
N SER A 107 -3.04 13.46 2.53
CA SER A 107 -2.49 13.35 1.17
C SER A 107 -3.18 12.27 0.35
N LEU A 108 -3.52 11.15 0.97
CA LEU A 108 -4.25 10.07 0.32
C LEU A 108 -5.70 10.49 0.00
N ARG A 109 -6.36 11.20 0.91
CA ARG A 109 -7.69 11.75 0.69
C ARG A 109 -7.73 12.69 -0.51
N ILE A 110 -6.77 13.63 -0.57
CA ILE A 110 -6.66 14.61 -1.67
C ILE A 110 -6.38 13.91 -3.00
N ALA A 111 -5.46 12.96 -3.03
CA ALA A 111 -5.12 12.20 -4.24
C ALA A 111 -6.30 11.42 -4.81
N CYS A 112 -7.25 11.03 -3.96
CA CYS A 112 -8.47 10.32 -4.35
C CYS A 112 -9.67 11.24 -4.58
N ASP A 113 -9.52 12.55 -4.41
CA ASP A 113 -10.60 13.54 -4.48
C ASP A 113 -11.80 13.18 -3.60
N LEU A 114 -11.53 12.78 -2.38
CA LEU A 114 -12.55 12.34 -1.42
C LEU A 114 -12.97 13.48 -0.50
N ALA A 115 -14.27 13.50 -0.16
CA ALA A 115 -14.81 14.41 0.84
C ALA A 115 -14.24 14.11 2.24
N GLU A 116 -14.22 15.12 3.10
CA GLU A 116 -13.72 14.98 4.48
C GLU A 116 -14.61 14.07 5.36
N ASP A 117 -15.88 13.93 4.97
CA ASP A 117 -16.89 13.18 5.73
C ASP A 117 -17.07 11.73 5.24
N ILE A 118 -16.15 11.23 4.41
CA ILE A 118 -16.20 9.84 3.96
C ILE A 118 -16.04 8.90 5.17
N THR A 119 -16.91 7.90 5.25
CA THR A 119 -17.00 7.03 6.42
C THR A 119 -16.89 5.54 6.05
N TYR A 120 -17.38 5.15 4.88
CA TYR A 120 -17.44 3.75 4.45
C TYR A 120 -16.69 3.52 3.16
N LEU A 121 -16.14 2.32 3.00
CA LEU A 121 -15.37 1.95 1.84
C LEU A 121 -16.20 1.98 0.53
N ASP A 122 -17.49 1.68 0.59
CA ASP A 122 -18.40 1.72 -0.57
C ASP A 122 -18.63 3.14 -1.12
N GLN A 123 -18.29 4.16 -0.35
CA GLN A 123 -18.33 5.56 -0.78
C GLN A 123 -17.12 5.97 -1.63
N VAL A 124 -16.08 5.12 -1.66
CA VAL A 124 -14.85 5.39 -2.42
C VAL A 124 -15.10 5.13 -3.91
N PRO A 125 -14.78 6.08 -4.80
CA PRO A 125 -14.93 5.87 -6.23
C PRO A 125 -14.12 4.66 -6.72
N PRO A 126 -14.66 3.82 -7.63
CA PRO A 126 -14.04 2.55 -8.02
C PRO A 126 -12.74 2.70 -8.82
N ARG A 127 -12.43 3.89 -9.32
CA ARG A 127 -11.18 4.21 -10.04
C ARG A 127 -10.35 5.24 -9.31
N SER A 128 -10.23 5.07 -8.02
CA SER A 128 -9.36 5.89 -7.18
C SER A 128 -8.18 5.06 -6.65
N LEU A 129 -7.15 5.76 -6.20
CA LEU A 129 -6.00 5.12 -5.57
C LEU A 129 -6.42 4.29 -4.35
N LEU A 130 -7.30 4.82 -3.51
CA LEU A 130 -7.78 4.12 -2.32
C LEU A 130 -8.55 2.84 -2.68
N SER A 131 -9.37 2.85 -3.74
CA SER A 131 -10.08 1.65 -4.18
C SER A 131 -9.09 0.55 -4.62
N ARG A 132 -7.99 0.92 -5.26
CA ARG A 132 -6.97 -0.05 -5.72
C ARG A 132 -6.26 -0.73 -4.57
N ILE A 133 -5.88 0.00 -3.54
CA ILE A 133 -5.21 -0.59 -2.38
C ILE A 133 -6.15 -1.40 -1.51
N THR A 134 -7.41 -1.03 -1.44
CA THR A 134 -8.41 -1.72 -0.62
C THR A 134 -9.04 -2.93 -1.31
N ASP A 135 -8.89 -3.10 -2.63
CA ASP A 135 -9.38 -4.27 -3.36
C ASP A 135 -8.80 -5.60 -2.83
N HIS A 136 -7.68 -5.55 -2.14
CA HIS A 136 -6.98 -6.73 -1.61
C HIS A 136 -7.33 -7.07 -0.16
N TYR A 137 -8.24 -6.33 0.49
CA TYR A 137 -8.50 -6.53 1.92
C TYR A 137 -9.07 -7.94 2.23
N LEU A 138 -9.85 -8.51 1.32
CA LEU A 138 -10.37 -9.87 1.50
C LEU A 138 -9.28 -10.93 1.51
N GLN A 139 -8.19 -10.71 0.77
CA GLN A 139 -7.03 -11.61 0.79
C GLN A 139 -6.32 -11.59 2.14
N ILE A 140 -6.22 -10.42 2.78
CA ILE A 140 -5.63 -10.30 4.11
C ILE A 140 -6.47 -11.05 5.13
N ILE A 141 -7.78 -10.88 5.09
CA ILE A 141 -8.70 -11.58 5.99
C ILE A 141 -8.61 -13.09 5.80
N ALA A 142 -8.53 -13.55 4.55
CA ALA A 142 -8.43 -14.98 4.23
C ALA A 142 -7.07 -15.57 4.57
N ASN A 143 -6.00 -14.89 4.24
CA ASN A 143 -4.63 -15.40 4.38
C ASN A 143 -3.98 -15.06 5.73
N LYS A 144 -4.59 -14.13 6.46
CA LYS A 144 -4.12 -13.69 7.80
C LYS A 144 -2.64 -13.27 7.81
N ALA A 145 -2.19 -12.59 6.77
CA ALA A 145 -0.80 -12.16 6.60
C ALA A 145 -0.72 -10.78 5.91
N PRO A 146 0.32 -9.99 6.18
CA PRO A 146 0.58 -8.76 5.45
C PRO A 146 0.69 -8.99 3.95
N ILE A 147 0.21 -8.04 3.15
CA ILE A 147 0.32 -8.05 1.69
C ILE A 147 0.97 -6.76 1.22
N GLY A 148 2.12 -6.88 0.55
CA GLY A 148 2.74 -5.80 -0.20
C GLY A 148 2.29 -5.84 -1.66
N PHE A 149 2.18 -4.68 -2.29
CA PHE A 149 1.79 -4.57 -3.70
C PHE A 149 2.45 -3.39 -4.38
N GLU A 150 2.61 -3.52 -5.69
CA GLU A 150 3.10 -2.49 -6.59
C GLU A 150 2.34 -2.61 -7.90
N ALA A 151 1.78 -1.49 -8.38
CA ALA A 151 1.04 -1.48 -9.63
C ALA A 151 0.90 -0.06 -10.18
N GLU A 152 0.23 0.05 -11.34
CA GLU A 152 -0.16 1.31 -11.94
C GLU A 152 -1.60 1.26 -12.42
N PHE A 153 -2.26 2.39 -12.46
CA PHE A 153 -3.55 2.56 -13.12
C PHE A 153 -3.69 3.98 -13.64
N THR A 154 -4.53 4.16 -14.66
CA THR A 154 -4.88 5.48 -15.20
C THR A 154 -6.30 5.81 -14.78
N ASN A 155 -6.49 6.99 -14.18
CA ASN A 155 -7.80 7.45 -13.78
C ASN A 155 -8.64 7.96 -14.97
N GLU A 156 -9.87 8.39 -14.72
CA GLU A 156 -10.81 8.82 -15.76
C GLU A 156 -10.37 10.10 -16.49
N VAL A 157 -9.52 10.92 -15.87
CA VAL A 157 -9.00 12.16 -16.48
C VAL A 157 -7.63 11.97 -17.16
N GLY A 158 -7.13 10.75 -17.24
CA GLY A 158 -5.89 10.41 -17.96
C GLY A 158 -4.60 10.56 -17.16
N ILE A 159 -4.69 10.70 -15.84
CA ILE A 159 -3.51 10.69 -14.96
C ILE A 159 -3.18 9.24 -14.58
N THR A 160 -1.93 8.84 -14.80
CA THR A 160 -1.43 7.53 -14.38
C THR A 160 -0.83 7.63 -12.99
N PHE A 161 -1.30 6.76 -12.10
CA PHE A 161 -0.75 6.57 -10.77
C PHE A 161 0.14 5.34 -10.77
N MET A 162 1.40 5.52 -10.45
CA MET A 162 2.31 4.44 -10.10
C MET A 162 2.34 4.36 -8.59
N TYR A 163 1.91 3.24 -8.02
CA TYR A 163 1.74 3.13 -6.58
C TYR A 163 2.35 1.86 -6.01
N ARG A 164 2.71 1.94 -4.76
CA ARG A 164 3.31 0.90 -3.97
C ARG A 164 2.75 0.99 -2.56
N GLY A 165 2.39 -0.12 -1.98
CA GLY A 165 1.79 -0.10 -0.65
C GLY A 165 1.90 -1.43 0.07
N ILE A 166 1.44 -1.43 1.31
CA ILE A 166 1.34 -2.60 2.17
C ILE A 166 0.05 -2.52 2.97
N LEU A 167 -0.61 -3.64 3.13
CA LEU A 167 -1.74 -3.82 4.02
C LEU A 167 -1.34 -4.71 5.19
N LEU A 168 -1.60 -4.26 6.40
CA LEU A 168 -1.14 -4.86 7.64
C LEU A 168 -2.35 -5.25 8.50
N PRO A 169 -2.50 -6.54 8.88
CA PRO A 169 -3.62 -7.00 9.68
C PRO A 169 -3.45 -6.69 11.17
N TYR A 170 -4.55 -6.31 11.81
CA TYR A 170 -4.66 -6.11 13.25
C TYR A 170 -5.81 -6.98 13.80
N SER A 171 -5.66 -7.44 15.02
CA SER A 171 -6.63 -8.32 15.67
C SER A 171 -6.69 -8.07 17.17
N SER A 172 -7.92 -7.93 17.70
CA SER A 172 -8.11 -7.80 19.15
C SER A 172 -8.02 -9.12 19.90
N ASP A 173 -8.39 -10.24 19.25
CA ASP A 173 -8.40 -11.58 19.84
C ASP A 173 -7.22 -12.48 19.41
N ASP A 174 -6.29 -11.93 18.63
CA ASP A 174 -5.13 -12.63 18.06
C ASP A 174 -5.45 -13.74 17.05
N ASP A 175 -6.67 -13.81 16.58
CA ASP A 175 -7.11 -14.79 15.57
C ASP A 175 -7.94 -14.15 14.44
N THR A 176 -8.94 -13.36 14.78
CA THR A 176 -9.81 -12.70 13.81
C THR A 176 -9.25 -11.34 13.41
N ILE A 177 -9.05 -11.11 12.13
CA ILE A 177 -8.64 -9.80 11.62
C ILE A 177 -9.83 -8.86 11.65
N ASP A 178 -9.77 -7.84 12.48
CA ASP A 178 -10.83 -6.86 12.68
C ASP A 178 -10.46 -5.44 12.22
N PHE A 179 -9.19 -5.18 11.97
CA PHE A 179 -8.70 -3.94 11.37
C PHE A 179 -7.60 -4.22 10.35
N ILE A 180 -7.50 -3.34 9.36
CA ILE A 180 -6.38 -3.31 8.41
C ILE A 180 -5.79 -1.90 8.39
N TYR A 181 -4.48 -1.81 8.57
CA TYR A 181 -3.70 -0.61 8.39
C TYR A 181 -3.02 -0.64 7.02
N GLY A 182 -3.42 0.26 6.13
CA GLY A 182 -2.82 0.41 4.82
C GLY A 182 -1.87 1.61 4.79
N VAL A 183 -0.67 1.40 4.27
CA VAL A 183 0.30 2.47 3.99
C VAL A 183 0.65 2.40 2.51
N ILE A 184 0.52 3.52 1.81
CA ILE A 184 0.71 3.59 0.37
C ILE A 184 1.54 4.80 0.00
N ASN A 185 2.41 4.62 -1.00
CA ASN A 185 3.08 5.71 -1.67
C ASN A 185 2.78 5.67 -3.16
N TRP A 186 2.78 6.84 -3.82
CA TRP A 186 2.44 6.93 -5.23
C TRP A 186 3.16 8.08 -5.91
N LYS A 187 3.15 8.02 -7.24
CA LYS A 187 3.58 9.07 -8.13
C LYS A 187 2.54 9.26 -9.23
N GLU A 188 2.21 10.49 -9.52
CA GLU A 188 1.33 10.87 -10.62
C GLU A 188 2.15 11.19 -11.86
N VAL A 189 1.75 10.63 -13.01
CA VAL A 189 2.39 10.88 -14.30
C VAL A 189 1.30 11.28 -15.29
N ALA A 190 1.45 12.44 -15.93
CA ALA A 190 0.51 12.87 -16.96
C ALA A 190 0.65 11.97 -18.20
N ALA A 191 -0.48 11.73 -18.92
CA ALA A 191 -0.51 10.86 -20.09
C ALA A 191 0.47 11.31 -21.21
N ASP A 192 0.78 12.60 -21.26
CA ASP A 192 1.70 13.18 -22.24
C ASP A 192 3.17 12.82 -21.97
N GLU A 193 3.50 12.44 -20.74
CA GLU A 193 4.87 12.08 -20.33
C GLU A 193 5.18 10.59 -20.58
N LEU A 194 4.16 9.75 -20.78
CA LEU A 194 4.33 8.32 -21.03
C LEU A 194 4.68 7.98 -22.48
N ASN A 195 4.58 8.95 -23.39
CA ASN A 195 4.77 8.76 -24.83
C ASN A 195 6.07 9.40 -25.39
N GLN A 196 7.01 9.78 -24.52
CA GLN A 196 8.30 10.33 -24.94
C GLN A 196 9.44 9.34 -24.79
#